data_048257e4b5f7294c3e520c149ceee95c
#
_entry.id   048257e4b5f7294c3e520c149ceee95c
#
_cell.length_a   1.000
_cell.length_b   1.000
_cell.length_c   1.000
_cell.angle_alpha   90.00
_cell.angle_beta   90.00
_cell.angle_gamma   90.00
#
_symmetry.space_group_name_H-M   'P 1'
#
loop_
_entity.id
_entity.type
_entity.pdbx_description
1 polymer ?
#
loop_
_entity_poly.entity_id
_entity_poly.type
_entity_poly.pdbx_seq_one_letter_code
_entity_poly.pdbx_strand_id
1 'polypeptide(L)'
;SSAASDVYKRQMLLEAAADCDDDLMEKVLMEEEVSVEELKAAIRKGTIECKIHPVFVGSSYKNKGVQELLDAVVDYMPSPLDVPPIKGINPETDEEEERPADPKGPFASLAFKIMTDPFVGKLTYLRVYSGSLDSGSYVLNACKDKKERIGRLLQMHSNNRVDIDSCTAGDIVAVVGLKDTSTGDTLCDENAPIILESMDCLLYTSPSPRDLST
;
A
#
# COMPACT_ATOMS: atom_id res chain seq x y z
N SER A 1 -14.82 -12.11 32.44
CA SER A 1 -15.51 -12.60 31.24
C SER A 1 -15.88 -14.05 31.46
N SER A 2 -17.12 -14.42 31.20
CA SER A 2 -17.53 -15.81 31.34
C SER A 2 -17.12 -16.58 30.08
N ALA A 3 -16.71 -17.85 30.22
CA ALA A 3 -16.32 -18.73 29.13
C ALA A 3 -17.41 -18.75 28.00
N ALA A 4 -18.68 -18.62 28.37
CA ALA A 4 -19.79 -18.51 27.42
C ALA A 4 -19.70 -17.26 26.51
N SER A 5 -19.20 -16.12 27.02
CA SER A 5 -18.98 -14.90 26.23
C SER A 5 -17.84 -15.10 25.21
N ASP A 6 -16.83 -15.83 25.58
CA ASP A 6 -15.66 -16.05 24.71
C ASP A 6 -16.01 -17.05 23.60
N VAL A 7 -16.80 -18.06 23.89
CA VAL A 7 -17.34 -19.00 22.89
C VAL A 7 -18.24 -18.28 21.89
N TYR A 8 -19.13 -17.42 22.37
CA TYR A 8 -20.02 -16.64 21.50
C TYR A 8 -19.25 -15.71 20.56
N LYS A 9 -18.23 -15.00 21.07
CA LYS A 9 -17.39 -14.12 20.25
C LYS A 9 -16.59 -14.88 19.19
N ARG A 10 -16.07 -16.06 19.57
CA ARG A 10 -15.38 -16.92 18.60
C ARG A 10 -16.34 -17.37 17.51
N GLN A 11 -17.57 -17.73 17.85
CA GLN A 11 -18.57 -18.13 16.87
C GLN A 11 -18.91 -16.99 15.90
N MET A 12 -19.10 -15.76 16.38
CA MET A 12 -19.34 -14.60 15.52
C MET A 12 -18.17 -14.33 14.56
N LEU A 13 -16.93 -14.47 15.06
CA LEU A 13 -15.73 -14.31 14.22
C LEU A 13 -15.67 -15.38 13.13
N LEU A 14 -16.00 -16.63 13.48
CA LEU A 14 -16.01 -17.74 12.55
C LEU A 14 -17.05 -17.55 11.44
N GLU A 15 -18.25 -17.10 11.79
CA GLU A 15 -19.32 -16.80 10.84
C GLU A 15 -18.91 -15.65 9.89
N ALA A 16 -18.36 -14.56 10.42
CA ALA A 16 -17.90 -13.44 9.62
C ALA A 16 -16.73 -13.82 8.67
N ALA A 17 -15.84 -14.72 9.10
CA ALA A 17 -14.77 -15.23 8.26
C ALA A 17 -15.30 -16.20 7.18
N ALA A 18 -16.27 -17.03 7.52
CA ALA A 18 -16.91 -17.96 6.60
C ALA A 18 -17.64 -17.25 5.45
N ASP A 19 -18.22 -16.07 5.70
CA ASP A 19 -18.82 -15.23 4.64
C ASP A 19 -17.81 -14.78 3.57
N CYS A 20 -16.52 -14.89 3.86
CA CYS A 20 -15.44 -14.51 2.94
C CYS A 20 -14.79 -15.71 2.23
N ASP A 21 -15.10 -16.94 2.65
CA ASP A 21 -14.45 -18.15 2.16
C ASP A 21 -15.42 -19.33 2.09
N ASP A 22 -15.70 -19.80 0.87
CA ASP A 22 -16.71 -20.85 0.61
C ASP A 22 -16.32 -22.20 1.26
N ASP A 23 -15.03 -22.53 1.27
CA ASP A 23 -14.54 -23.79 1.87
C ASP A 23 -14.72 -23.77 3.40
N LEU A 24 -14.47 -22.59 4.02
CA LEU A 24 -14.72 -22.41 5.45
C LEU A 24 -16.22 -22.42 5.77
N MET A 25 -17.04 -21.84 4.90
CA MET A 25 -18.51 -21.85 5.04
C MET A 25 -19.05 -23.28 5.04
N GLU A 26 -18.57 -24.13 4.14
CA GLU A 26 -18.99 -25.54 4.08
C GLU A 26 -18.66 -26.28 5.38
N LYS A 27 -17.45 -26.11 5.92
CA LYS A 27 -17.04 -26.69 7.20
C LYS A 27 -17.89 -26.20 8.37
N VAL A 28 -18.19 -24.93 8.41
CA VAL A 28 -19.03 -24.34 9.48
C VAL A 28 -20.45 -24.91 9.42
N LEU A 29 -21.03 -25.08 8.22
CA LEU A 29 -22.36 -25.65 8.02
C LEU A 29 -22.41 -27.12 8.37
N MET A 30 -21.31 -27.85 8.17
CA MET A 30 -21.19 -29.27 8.53
C MET A 30 -20.80 -29.49 10.00
N GLU A 31 -20.66 -28.44 10.78
CA GLU A 31 -20.20 -28.48 12.18
C GLU A 31 -18.84 -29.16 12.35
N GLU A 32 -17.96 -29.04 11.34
CA GLU A 32 -16.61 -29.57 11.39
C GLU A 32 -15.67 -28.66 12.20
N GLU A 33 -14.62 -29.25 12.73
CA GLU A 33 -13.61 -28.47 13.48
C GLU A 33 -12.79 -27.60 12.52
N VAL A 34 -12.73 -26.30 12.81
CA VAL A 34 -11.94 -25.31 12.06
C VAL A 34 -10.66 -25.00 12.82
N SER A 35 -9.52 -25.20 12.15
CA SER A 35 -8.20 -24.84 12.71
C SER A 35 -7.99 -23.33 12.78
N VAL A 36 -7.02 -22.90 13.59
CA VAL A 36 -6.65 -21.49 13.70
C VAL A 36 -6.07 -20.97 12.37
N GLU A 37 -5.31 -21.81 11.68
CA GLU A 37 -4.69 -21.50 10.39
C GLU A 37 -5.75 -21.24 9.31
N GLU A 38 -6.78 -22.09 9.23
CA GLU A 38 -7.89 -21.92 8.29
C GLU A 38 -8.69 -20.66 8.57
N LEU A 39 -8.96 -20.38 9.84
CA LEU A 39 -9.63 -19.15 10.26
C LEU A 39 -8.81 -17.91 9.88
N LYS A 40 -7.51 -17.91 10.16
CA LYS A 40 -6.61 -16.81 9.78
C LYS A 40 -6.54 -16.60 8.27
N ALA A 41 -6.49 -17.68 7.48
CA ALA A 41 -6.49 -17.61 6.02
C ALA A 41 -7.78 -16.98 5.47
N ALA A 42 -8.93 -17.32 6.02
CA ALA A 42 -10.23 -16.74 5.64
C ALA A 42 -10.32 -15.24 6.03
N ILE A 43 -9.85 -14.87 7.22
CA ILE A 43 -9.79 -13.47 7.66
C ILE A 43 -8.87 -12.68 6.73
N ARG A 44 -7.70 -13.21 6.37
CA ARG A 44 -6.77 -12.57 5.43
C ARG A 44 -7.45 -12.34 4.08
N LYS A 45 -8.09 -13.35 3.52
CA LYS A 45 -8.82 -13.26 2.24
C LYS A 45 -9.86 -12.14 2.28
N GLY A 46 -10.73 -12.15 3.31
CA GLY A 46 -11.73 -11.11 3.46
C GLY A 46 -11.16 -9.70 3.67
N THR A 47 -10.00 -9.59 4.33
CA THR A 47 -9.29 -8.32 4.52
C THR A 47 -8.71 -7.79 3.21
N ILE A 48 -8.06 -8.64 2.42
CA ILE A 48 -7.49 -8.28 1.11
C ILE A 48 -8.60 -7.85 0.13
N GLU A 49 -9.75 -8.53 0.16
CA GLU A 49 -10.92 -8.21 -0.66
C GLU A 49 -11.74 -7.01 -0.11
N CYS A 50 -11.31 -6.39 0.99
CA CYS A 50 -12.00 -5.30 1.69
C CYS A 50 -13.44 -5.63 2.13
N LYS A 51 -13.76 -6.91 2.31
CA LYS A 51 -15.08 -7.37 2.82
C LYS A 51 -15.20 -7.25 4.32
N ILE A 52 -14.10 -7.47 5.04
CA ILE A 52 -14.02 -7.34 6.50
C ILE A 52 -12.81 -6.50 6.90
N HIS A 53 -12.88 -5.91 8.10
CA HIS A 53 -11.82 -5.09 8.66
C HIS A 53 -11.48 -5.58 10.07
N PRO A 54 -10.39 -6.33 10.26
CA PRO A 54 -9.98 -6.80 11.58
C PRO A 54 -9.69 -5.64 12.53
N VAL A 55 -10.24 -5.70 13.73
CA VAL A 55 -10.06 -4.68 14.78
C VAL A 55 -9.36 -5.30 15.97
N PHE A 56 -8.27 -4.68 16.42
CA PHE A 56 -7.48 -5.12 17.57
C PHE A 56 -7.53 -4.10 18.68
N VAL A 57 -7.56 -4.58 19.91
CA VAL A 57 -7.62 -3.75 21.11
C VAL A 57 -6.35 -3.95 21.92
N GLY A 58 -5.71 -2.87 22.32
CA GLY A 58 -4.48 -2.90 23.08
C GLY A 58 -4.23 -1.62 23.88
N SER A 59 -3.14 -1.59 24.60
CA SER A 59 -2.65 -0.42 25.30
C SER A 59 -1.14 -0.30 25.12
N SER A 60 -0.72 0.55 24.20
CA SER A 60 0.71 0.80 23.91
C SER A 60 1.44 1.35 25.12
N TYR A 61 0.79 2.22 25.89
CA TYR A 61 1.35 2.76 27.14
C TYR A 61 1.68 1.67 28.18
N LYS A 62 0.86 0.61 28.24
CA LYS A 62 1.06 -0.53 29.15
C LYS A 62 1.77 -1.71 28.50
N ASN A 63 2.22 -1.55 27.24
CA ASN A 63 2.81 -2.59 26.42
C ASN A 63 1.97 -3.88 26.37
N LYS A 64 0.66 -3.74 26.17
CA LYS A 64 -0.29 -4.86 26.04
C LYS A 64 -0.91 -4.87 24.66
N GLY A 65 -0.90 -6.04 24.00
CA GLY A 65 -1.48 -6.22 22.67
C GLY A 65 -0.64 -5.64 21.53
N VAL A 66 0.58 -5.17 21.77
CA VAL A 66 1.45 -4.57 20.75
C VAL A 66 2.02 -5.65 19.83
N GLN A 67 2.49 -6.76 20.38
CA GLN A 67 3.02 -7.88 19.58
C GLN A 67 1.94 -8.52 18.74
N GLU A 68 0.77 -8.76 19.31
CA GLU A 68 -0.39 -9.29 18.59
C GLU A 68 -0.83 -8.37 17.45
N LEU A 69 -0.73 -7.06 17.61
CA LEU A 69 -1.00 -6.11 16.53
C LEU A 69 0.04 -6.21 15.41
N LEU A 70 1.33 -6.33 15.76
CA LEU A 70 2.41 -6.49 14.77
C LEU A 70 2.28 -7.81 14.02
N ASP A 71 1.96 -8.90 14.72
CA ASP A 71 1.68 -10.20 14.11
C ASP A 71 0.46 -10.11 13.17
N ALA A 72 -0.59 -9.40 13.56
CA ALA A 72 -1.77 -9.18 12.74
C ALA A 72 -1.48 -8.38 11.46
N VAL A 73 -0.54 -7.43 11.49
CA VAL A 73 -0.10 -6.74 10.26
C VAL A 73 0.54 -7.74 9.30
N VAL A 74 1.37 -8.65 9.78
CA VAL A 74 1.99 -9.69 8.95
C VAL A 74 0.96 -10.70 8.45
N ASP A 75 0.03 -11.12 9.31
CA ASP A 75 -0.97 -12.14 8.99
C ASP A 75 -2.04 -11.64 8.01
N TYR A 76 -2.48 -10.38 8.11
CA TYR A 76 -3.70 -9.91 7.44
C TYR A 76 -3.51 -8.78 6.42
N MET A 77 -2.42 -8.01 6.49
CA MET A 77 -2.21 -6.94 5.51
C MET A 77 -1.72 -7.49 4.16
N PRO A 78 -2.24 -6.98 3.04
CA PRO A 78 -1.79 -7.43 1.72
C PRO A 78 -0.36 -6.98 1.42
N SER A 79 0.41 -7.88 0.80
CA SER A 79 1.67 -7.51 0.15
C SER A 79 1.41 -6.96 -1.26
N PRO A 80 2.38 -6.32 -1.91
CA PRO A 80 2.24 -5.90 -3.31
C PRO A 80 1.89 -7.03 -4.29
N LEU A 81 2.17 -8.29 -3.92
CA LEU A 81 1.85 -9.48 -4.72
C LEU A 81 0.42 -9.99 -4.52
N ASP A 82 -0.22 -9.61 -3.42
CA ASP A 82 -1.59 -10.02 -3.08
C ASP A 82 -2.66 -9.13 -3.73
N VAL A 83 -2.26 -7.98 -4.25
CA VAL A 83 -3.16 -7.01 -4.88
C VAL A 83 -3.05 -7.09 -6.40
N PRO A 84 -4.12 -6.73 -7.16
CA PRO A 84 -4.05 -6.70 -8.61
C PRO A 84 -2.98 -5.70 -9.10
N PRO A 85 -2.45 -5.91 -10.33
CA PRO A 85 -1.54 -4.96 -10.96
C PRO A 85 -2.11 -3.55 -10.98
N ILE A 86 -1.25 -2.54 -10.83
CA ILE A 86 -1.70 -1.17 -10.96
C ILE A 86 -2.01 -0.85 -12.40
N LYS A 87 -3.11 -0.13 -12.61
CA LYS A 87 -3.54 0.35 -13.91
C LYS A 87 -3.07 1.77 -14.17
N GLY A 88 -2.87 2.09 -15.42
CA GLY A 88 -2.53 3.42 -15.88
C GLY A 88 -2.84 3.57 -17.35
N ILE A 89 -2.63 4.77 -17.87
CA ILE A 89 -2.87 5.11 -19.27
C ILE A 89 -1.52 5.40 -19.93
N ASN A 90 -1.27 4.77 -21.07
CA ASN A 90 -0.12 5.11 -21.88
C ASN A 90 -0.35 6.48 -22.55
N PRO A 91 0.49 7.50 -22.29
CA PRO A 91 0.28 8.85 -22.79
C PRO A 91 0.46 8.98 -24.31
N GLU A 92 1.08 7.99 -24.97
CA GLU A 92 1.31 8.00 -26.42
C GLU A 92 0.17 7.34 -27.20
N THR A 93 -0.40 6.26 -26.64
CA THR A 93 -1.44 5.46 -27.32
C THR A 93 -2.85 5.70 -26.79
N ASP A 94 -2.96 6.33 -25.61
CA ASP A 94 -4.20 6.54 -24.85
C ASP A 94 -4.92 5.22 -24.47
N GLU A 95 -4.15 4.13 -24.40
CA GLU A 95 -4.62 2.80 -24.01
C GLU A 95 -4.36 2.52 -22.53
N GLU A 96 -5.28 1.77 -21.90
CA GLU A 96 -5.10 1.28 -20.53
C GLU A 96 -4.04 0.18 -20.51
N GLU A 97 -3.05 0.32 -19.66
CA GLU A 97 -1.99 -0.65 -19.42
C GLU A 97 -1.92 -1.02 -17.94
N GLU A 98 -1.42 -2.20 -17.65
CA GLU A 98 -1.18 -2.69 -16.29
C GLU A 98 0.32 -2.84 -16.02
N ARG A 99 0.70 -2.58 -14.77
CA ARG A 99 2.06 -2.81 -14.27
C ARG A 99 2.00 -3.76 -13.08
N PRO A 100 2.39 -5.03 -13.25
CA PRO A 100 2.52 -5.97 -12.14
C PRO A 100 3.67 -5.57 -11.22
N ALA A 101 3.61 -6.00 -9.96
CA ALA A 101 4.66 -5.79 -8.98
C ALA A 101 5.88 -6.71 -9.25
N ASP A 102 6.51 -6.54 -10.41
CA ASP A 102 7.68 -7.28 -10.84
C ASP A 102 8.93 -6.40 -10.79
N PRO A 103 9.96 -6.75 -10.00
CA PRO A 103 11.23 -6.01 -9.97
C PRO A 103 11.96 -5.92 -11.30
N LYS A 104 11.69 -6.84 -12.23
CA LYS A 104 12.30 -6.88 -13.58
C LYS A 104 11.45 -6.19 -14.64
N GLY A 105 10.24 -5.77 -14.30
CA GLY A 105 9.37 -5.04 -15.21
C GLY A 105 9.84 -3.61 -15.46
N PRO A 106 9.18 -2.88 -16.36
CA PRO A 106 9.47 -1.47 -16.57
C PRO A 106 9.16 -0.67 -15.32
N PHE A 107 10.02 0.27 -14.98
CA PHE A 107 9.86 1.09 -13.79
C PHE A 107 8.61 1.96 -13.87
N ALA A 108 7.80 1.95 -12.81
CA ALA A 108 6.66 2.83 -12.63
C ALA A 108 6.46 3.15 -11.15
N SER A 109 6.31 4.41 -10.83
CA SER A 109 6.13 4.91 -9.47
C SER A 109 5.23 6.13 -9.42
N LEU A 110 4.62 6.37 -8.27
CA LEU A 110 3.78 7.53 -8.01
C LEU A 110 4.41 8.42 -6.94
N ALA A 111 4.55 9.71 -7.24
CA ALA A 111 4.93 10.73 -6.28
C ALA A 111 3.70 11.11 -5.44
N PHE A 112 3.61 10.59 -4.21
CA PHE A 112 2.42 10.78 -3.39
C PHE A 112 2.57 11.87 -2.31
N LYS A 113 3.80 12.29 -2.01
CA LYS A 113 4.06 13.32 -1.00
C LYS A 113 5.35 14.08 -1.31
N ILE A 114 5.30 15.38 -1.13
CA ILE A 114 6.48 16.25 -1.21
C ILE A 114 6.59 17.00 0.11
N MET A 115 7.80 17.05 0.66
CA MET A 115 8.10 17.88 1.83
C MET A 115 9.43 18.58 1.66
N THR A 116 9.60 19.68 2.38
CA THR A 116 10.86 20.41 2.44
C THR A 116 11.60 20.01 3.71
N ASP A 117 12.83 19.57 3.53
CA ASP A 117 13.75 19.23 4.62
C ASP A 117 14.81 20.33 4.75
N PRO A 118 15.12 20.80 5.97
CA PRO A 118 16.10 21.89 6.17
C PRO A 118 17.52 21.57 5.69
N PHE A 119 17.88 20.28 5.60
CA PHE A 119 19.24 19.84 5.30
C PHE A 119 19.42 19.37 3.86
N VAL A 120 18.43 18.69 3.30
CA VAL A 120 18.52 18.11 1.96
C VAL A 120 17.60 18.77 0.93
N GLY A 121 16.79 19.75 1.38
CA GLY A 121 15.88 20.49 0.52
C GLY A 121 14.60 19.70 0.19
N LYS A 122 14.19 19.72 -1.07
CA LYS A 122 12.96 19.05 -1.53
C LYS A 122 13.12 17.53 -1.49
N LEU A 123 12.27 16.87 -0.71
CA LEU A 123 12.11 15.42 -0.64
C LEU A 123 10.82 15.02 -1.33
N THR A 124 10.91 14.17 -2.33
CA THR A 124 9.76 13.59 -3.03
C THR A 124 9.62 12.12 -2.64
N TYR A 125 8.51 11.75 -2.03
CA TYR A 125 8.21 10.38 -1.65
C TYR A 125 7.56 9.65 -2.81
N LEU A 126 8.15 8.53 -3.19
CA LEU A 126 7.68 7.65 -4.26
C LEU A 126 7.22 6.33 -3.69
N ARG A 127 6.08 5.85 -4.17
CA ARG A 127 5.69 4.45 -4.09
C ARG A 127 6.04 3.78 -5.41
N VAL A 128 6.91 2.77 -5.36
CA VAL A 128 7.32 1.99 -6.53
C VAL A 128 6.32 0.85 -6.75
N TYR A 129 5.69 0.83 -7.92
CA TYR A 129 4.70 -0.18 -8.28
C TYR A 129 5.29 -1.29 -9.17
N SER A 130 6.25 -0.97 -10.00
CA SER A 130 6.88 -1.91 -10.94
C SER A 130 8.34 -1.55 -11.18
N GLY A 131 9.14 -2.53 -11.54
CA GLY A 131 10.53 -2.36 -11.90
C GLY A 131 11.46 -2.07 -10.72
N SER A 132 12.63 -1.56 -11.05
CA SER A 132 13.64 -1.11 -10.08
C SER A 132 14.25 0.22 -10.52
N LEU A 133 14.81 0.95 -9.57
CA LEU A 133 15.40 2.27 -9.78
C LEU A 133 16.70 2.38 -9.02
N ASP A 134 17.75 2.84 -9.71
CA ASP A 134 19.06 3.07 -9.12
C ASP A 134 19.28 4.57 -8.84
N SER A 135 20.01 4.87 -7.78
CA SER A 135 20.49 6.21 -7.48
C SER A 135 21.33 6.76 -8.64
N GLY A 136 21.12 8.01 -9.00
CA GLY A 136 21.83 8.66 -10.11
C GLY A 136 21.24 8.39 -11.50
N SER A 137 20.26 7.50 -11.64
CA SER A 137 19.61 7.19 -12.92
C SER A 137 18.63 8.29 -13.38
N TYR A 138 18.08 8.12 -14.57
CA TYR A 138 17.09 9.04 -15.14
C TYR A 138 15.74 8.35 -15.24
N VAL A 139 14.69 9.14 -15.07
CA VAL A 139 13.29 8.72 -15.22
C VAL A 139 12.52 9.75 -16.04
N LEU A 140 11.41 9.32 -16.63
CA LEU A 140 10.45 10.19 -17.28
C LEU A 140 9.35 10.57 -16.27
N ASN A 141 9.09 11.87 -16.11
CA ASN A 141 7.85 12.35 -15.54
C ASN A 141 6.79 12.34 -16.65
N ALA A 142 5.97 11.32 -16.68
CA ALA A 142 5.00 11.11 -17.77
C ALA A 142 3.89 12.16 -17.78
N CYS A 143 3.54 12.75 -16.62
CA CYS A 143 2.51 13.78 -16.54
C CYS A 143 2.95 15.13 -17.14
N LYS A 144 4.26 15.40 -17.14
CA LYS A 144 4.84 16.67 -17.61
C LYS A 144 5.70 16.49 -18.86
N ASP A 145 5.88 15.28 -19.33
CA ASP A 145 6.75 14.90 -20.44
C ASP A 145 8.18 15.48 -20.26
N LYS A 146 8.74 15.26 -19.08
CA LYS A 146 10.07 15.75 -18.70
C LYS A 146 10.93 14.64 -18.12
N LYS A 147 12.17 14.57 -18.60
CA LYS A 147 13.20 13.70 -18.04
C LYS A 147 13.80 14.33 -16.79
N GLU A 148 13.81 13.60 -15.70
CA GLU A 148 14.41 14.02 -14.43
C GLU A 148 15.50 13.05 -13.97
N ARG A 149 16.50 13.59 -13.29
CA ARG A 149 17.56 12.77 -12.70
C ARG A 149 17.25 12.49 -11.25
N ILE A 150 17.35 11.23 -10.86
CA ILE A 150 17.34 10.78 -9.47
C ILE A 150 18.68 11.16 -8.83
N GLY A 151 18.66 12.09 -7.90
CA GLY A 151 19.89 12.49 -7.20
C GLY A 151 20.32 11.43 -6.19
N ARG A 152 19.58 11.34 -5.09
CA ARG A 152 19.81 10.37 -4.01
C ARG A 152 18.51 9.65 -3.71
N LEU A 153 18.62 8.35 -3.40
CA LEU A 153 17.53 7.54 -2.87
C LEU A 153 17.71 7.39 -1.36
N LEU A 154 16.66 7.64 -0.61
CA LEU A 154 16.66 7.58 0.85
C LEU A 154 15.55 6.64 1.33
N GLN A 155 15.90 5.74 2.23
CA GLN A 155 14.94 5.03 3.05
C GLN A 155 14.70 5.83 4.33
N MET A 156 13.43 6.11 4.64
CA MET A 156 13.06 6.92 5.78
C MET A 156 12.57 6.06 6.94
N HIS A 157 13.15 6.26 8.12
CA HIS A 157 12.71 5.66 9.38
C HIS A 157 12.44 6.79 10.36
N SER A 158 11.19 7.23 10.50
CA SER A 158 10.86 8.43 11.27
C SER A 158 11.66 9.64 10.74
N ASN A 159 12.52 10.24 11.56
CA ASN A 159 13.39 11.35 11.18
C ASN A 159 14.77 10.91 10.68
N ASN A 160 15.07 9.60 10.73
CA ASN A 160 16.34 9.07 10.26
C ASN A 160 16.29 8.80 8.76
N ARG A 161 17.36 9.15 8.09
CA ARG A 161 17.57 8.99 6.65
C ARG A 161 18.71 8.02 6.42
N VAL A 162 18.47 7.03 5.61
CA VAL A 162 19.50 6.06 5.20
C VAL A 162 19.61 6.12 3.68
N ASP A 163 20.80 6.42 3.18
CA ASP A 163 21.07 6.36 1.73
C ASP A 163 20.99 4.91 1.26
N ILE A 164 20.31 4.69 0.15
CA ILE A 164 20.22 3.39 -0.52
C ILE A 164 20.66 3.53 -1.98
N ASP A 165 21.23 2.48 -2.52
CA ASP A 165 21.72 2.45 -3.90
C ASP A 165 20.59 2.21 -4.90
N SER A 166 19.61 1.40 -4.52
CA SER A 166 18.49 1.02 -5.39
C SER A 166 17.22 0.77 -4.60
N CYS A 167 16.08 0.84 -5.28
CA CYS A 167 14.77 0.41 -4.78
C CYS A 167 14.03 -0.40 -5.83
N THR A 168 13.01 -1.14 -5.41
CA THR A 168 12.27 -2.06 -6.26
C THR A 168 10.76 -2.00 -6.02
N ALA A 169 10.01 -2.67 -6.88
CA ALA A 169 8.54 -2.78 -6.77
C ALA A 169 8.09 -3.15 -5.35
N GLY A 170 7.18 -2.37 -4.79
CA GLY A 170 6.68 -2.48 -3.42
C GLY A 170 7.34 -1.54 -2.41
N ASP A 171 8.48 -0.94 -2.74
CA ASP A 171 9.17 -0.01 -1.85
C ASP A 171 8.49 1.37 -1.80
N ILE A 172 8.65 2.02 -0.66
CA ILE A 172 8.38 3.45 -0.46
C ILE A 172 9.71 4.11 -0.15
N VAL A 173 10.12 5.05 -0.99
CA VAL A 173 11.41 5.74 -0.90
C VAL A 173 11.24 7.24 -1.00
N ALA A 174 12.21 7.98 -0.47
CA ALA A 174 12.31 9.42 -0.69
C ALA A 174 13.43 9.71 -1.71
N VAL A 175 13.17 10.63 -2.61
CA VAL A 175 14.12 11.04 -3.66
C VAL A 175 14.49 12.48 -3.46
N VAL A 176 15.79 12.76 -3.54
CA VAL A 176 16.37 14.11 -3.56
C VAL A 176 16.76 14.46 -5.00
N GLY A 177 16.52 15.68 -5.40
CA GLY A 177 17.02 16.23 -6.67
C GLY A 177 15.98 16.37 -7.77
N LEU A 178 14.74 15.94 -7.57
CA LEU A 178 13.64 16.17 -8.51
C LEU A 178 13.22 17.64 -8.49
N LYS A 179 13.20 18.27 -9.67
CA LYS A 179 12.92 19.71 -9.82
C LYS A 179 11.46 19.97 -10.19
N ASP A 180 10.98 19.26 -11.20
CA ASP A 180 9.69 19.53 -11.82
C ASP A 180 8.55 18.63 -11.29
N THR A 181 8.87 17.56 -10.57
CA THR A 181 7.87 16.62 -10.03
C THR A 181 7.01 17.24 -8.94
N SER A 182 5.70 17.04 -9.06
CA SER A 182 4.66 17.45 -8.12
C SER A 182 3.97 16.21 -7.52
N THR A 183 3.19 16.41 -6.45
CA THR A 183 2.35 15.36 -5.87
C THR A 183 1.33 14.89 -6.91
N GLY A 184 1.18 13.57 -7.08
CA GLY A 184 0.31 12.96 -8.08
C GLY A 184 1.01 12.65 -9.41
N ASP A 185 2.22 13.14 -9.65
CA ASP A 185 2.97 12.83 -10.86
C ASP A 185 3.46 11.38 -10.86
N THR A 186 3.47 10.79 -12.07
CA THR A 186 4.05 9.45 -12.32
C THR A 186 5.48 9.59 -12.83
N LEU A 187 6.40 8.87 -12.19
CA LEU A 187 7.77 8.69 -12.67
C LEU A 187 7.93 7.26 -13.19
N CYS A 188 8.35 7.11 -14.43
CA CYS A 188 8.43 5.81 -15.11
C CYS A 188 9.66 5.68 -16.01
N ASP A 189 9.82 4.49 -16.58
CA ASP A 189 10.80 4.22 -17.62
C ASP A 189 10.45 5.01 -18.89
N GLU A 190 11.44 5.68 -19.47
CA GLU A 190 11.31 6.44 -20.74
C GLU A 190 10.84 5.57 -21.91
N ASN A 191 11.22 4.28 -21.91
CA ASN A 191 10.87 3.34 -22.96
C ASN A 191 9.50 2.66 -22.77
N ALA A 192 8.86 2.87 -21.62
CA ALA A 192 7.56 2.32 -21.30
C ALA A 192 6.74 3.35 -20.52
N PRO A 193 6.35 4.46 -21.18
CA PRO A 193 5.64 5.56 -20.53
C PRO A 193 4.25 5.12 -20.07
N ILE A 194 3.89 5.51 -18.85
CA ILE A 194 2.58 5.28 -18.27
C ILE A 194 2.23 6.43 -17.32
N ILE A 195 0.97 6.82 -17.28
CA ILE A 195 0.42 7.72 -16.26
C ILE A 195 -0.47 6.87 -15.36
N LEU A 196 -0.05 6.70 -14.11
CA LEU A 196 -0.85 6.02 -13.09
C LEU A 196 -2.00 6.94 -12.66
N GLU A 197 -3.11 6.36 -12.21
CA GLU A 197 -4.23 7.16 -11.71
C GLU A 197 -3.76 8.12 -10.61
N SER A 198 -4.09 9.40 -10.78
CA SER A 198 -3.73 10.42 -9.81
C SER A 198 -4.56 10.27 -8.53
N MET A 199 -3.97 10.62 -7.39
CA MET A 199 -4.66 10.62 -6.09
C MET A 199 -5.74 11.72 -5.97
N ASP A 200 -6.01 12.47 -7.02
CA ASP A 200 -7.00 13.57 -7.01
C ASP A 200 -8.43 13.11 -6.68
N CYS A 201 -8.74 11.84 -6.86
CA CYS A 201 -10.07 11.29 -6.59
C CYS A 201 -10.44 11.24 -5.09
N LEU A 202 -9.46 11.24 -4.18
CA LEU A 202 -9.72 11.14 -2.73
C LEU A 202 -9.87 12.50 -2.03
N LEU A 203 -9.42 13.59 -2.63
CA LEU A 203 -9.52 14.92 -2.03
C LEU A 203 -10.90 15.56 -2.18
N TYR A 204 -11.73 15.08 -3.13
CA TYR A 204 -13.06 15.63 -3.39
C TYR A 204 -14.21 14.92 -2.66
N THR A 205 -13.96 13.82 -1.97
CA THR A 205 -15.04 12.99 -1.36
C THR A 205 -15.24 13.18 0.14
N SER A 206 -14.38 13.94 0.82
CA SER A 206 -14.55 14.26 2.23
C SER A 206 -14.74 15.76 2.42
N PRO A 207 -15.95 16.23 2.80
CA PRO A 207 -16.15 17.63 3.16
C PRO A 207 -15.26 17.97 4.36
N SER A 208 -14.56 19.09 4.27
CA SER A 208 -13.75 19.60 5.37
C SER A 208 -14.65 19.81 6.61
N PRO A 209 -14.15 19.54 7.82
CA PRO A 209 -14.90 19.87 9.05
C PRO A 209 -15.31 21.35 9.13
N ARG A 210 -14.71 22.24 8.34
CA ARG A 210 -15.08 23.64 8.23
C ARG A 210 -16.33 23.88 7.35
N ASP A 211 -16.65 22.93 6.46
CA ASP A 211 -17.82 23.04 5.57
C ASP A 211 -19.11 22.55 6.25
N LEU A 212 -19.00 21.99 7.47
CA LEU A 212 -20.13 21.49 8.27
C LEU A 212 -20.62 22.50 9.32
N SER A 213 -20.07 23.71 9.34
CA SER A 213 -20.48 24.79 10.27
C SER A 213 -21.27 25.87 9.54
N THR A 214 -22.54 25.57 9.23
CA THR A 214 -23.60 26.55 9.00
C THR A 214 -24.82 26.16 9.77
#